data_220ceebceb9788fea31ee48ce8faa13c
#
_entry.id   220ceebceb9788fea31ee48ce8faa13c
#
_cell.length_a   1.000
_cell.length_b   1.000
_cell.length_c   1.000
_cell.angle_alpha   90.00
_cell.angle_beta   90.00
_cell.angle_gamma   90.00
#
_symmetry.space_group_name_H-M   'P 1'
#
loop_
_entity.id
_entity.type
_entity.pdbx_description
1 polymer ?
#
loop_
_entity_poly.entity_id
_entity_poly.type
_entity_poly.pdbx_seq_one_letter_code
_entity_poly.pdbx_strand_id
1 'polypeptide(L)'
;MAIHSSEDFIYHLGNKLKEYQNSDGSIICKDDQTHDHWDHLEACIGLGIAGFKDEFERGLEWSRLNQNSDGSWYEEYKKSNPTKLNKQSNHAAYFATALAFHYILFQDKAFIKKNWNSLLMANDFLLDMQSESGAFIWNIDEDGEYDIDFLLTGNSSIVKSFECSIFLADEMGEFTNKDKWYEIYQSAKKCIQAPKNNFDLKADRSNFSMDAYYPILSGALSAEQEDIYLEKTMQRFYVDGLGVKCVAEEPWITVAETCEFCIALVKAGYRERAIKILQEVKTISDDEQIPYMGCLLYTSPSPRDRTRSRMPSSA
;
A
#
# COMPACT_ATOMS: atom_id res chain seq x y z
N MET A 1 25.71 -2.30 13.96
CA MET A 1 25.54 -0.95 14.52
C MET A 1 24.60 -1.06 15.70
N ALA A 2 24.91 -0.46 16.86
CA ALA A 2 23.96 -0.53 17.98
C ALA A 2 22.78 0.40 17.70
N ILE A 3 21.54 -0.11 17.80
CA ILE A 3 20.30 0.65 17.55
C ILE A 3 19.94 1.36 18.87
N HIS A 4 20.13 2.67 18.90
CA HIS A 4 19.91 3.49 20.10
C HIS A 4 18.66 4.39 20.00
N SER A 5 18.14 4.63 18.77
CA SER A 5 17.00 5.50 18.53
C SER A 5 16.04 4.89 17.48
N SER A 6 14.85 5.49 17.34
CA SER A 6 13.93 5.13 16.25
C SER A 6 14.52 5.47 14.87
N GLU A 7 15.33 6.53 14.79
CA GLU A 7 16.01 6.93 13.56
C GLU A 7 17.06 5.91 13.15
N ASP A 8 17.89 5.43 14.11
CA ASP A 8 18.85 4.35 13.87
C ASP A 8 18.14 3.07 13.39
N PHE A 9 16.97 2.77 13.97
CA PHE A 9 16.17 1.60 13.57
C PHE A 9 15.64 1.73 12.14
N ILE A 10 15.05 2.88 11.79
CA ILE A 10 14.56 3.15 10.42
C ILE A 10 15.72 3.07 9.42
N TYR A 11 16.86 3.69 9.72
CA TYR A 11 18.04 3.62 8.87
C TYR A 11 18.54 2.17 8.70
N HIS A 12 18.55 1.38 9.77
CA HIS A 12 18.94 -0.03 9.73
C HIS A 12 18.02 -0.84 8.81
N LEU A 13 16.69 -0.68 8.94
CA LEU A 13 15.72 -1.34 8.05
C LEU A 13 15.90 -0.92 6.59
N GLY A 14 16.06 0.38 6.33
CA GLY A 14 16.29 0.88 4.97
C GLY A 14 17.59 0.35 4.37
N ASN A 15 18.66 0.23 5.19
CA ASN A 15 19.91 -0.35 4.71
C ASN A 15 19.79 -1.84 4.36
N LYS A 16 18.94 -2.59 5.06
CA LYS A 16 18.60 -3.96 4.71
C LYS A 16 17.72 -4.03 3.46
N LEU A 17 16.75 -3.14 3.34
CA LEU A 17 15.86 -3.07 2.17
C LEU A 17 16.64 -2.80 0.86
N LYS A 18 17.71 -2.00 0.91
CA LYS A 18 18.62 -1.77 -0.23
C LYS A 18 19.20 -3.06 -0.82
N GLU A 19 19.43 -4.08 0.00
CA GLU A 19 20.02 -5.36 -0.44
C GLU A 19 19.08 -6.10 -1.42
N TYR A 20 17.78 -5.78 -1.39
CA TYR A 20 16.75 -6.34 -2.27
C TYR A 20 16.54 -5.54 -3.56
N GLN A 21 17.21 -4.38 -3.73
CA GLN A 21 17.11 -3.60 -4.95
C GLN A 21 18.08 -4.09 -6.02
N ASN A 22 17.52 -4.48 -7.17
CA ASN A 22 18.28 -4.85 -8.36
C ASN A 22 18.98 -3.63 -9.00
N SER A 23 19.94 -3.91 -9.88
CA SER A 23 20.68 -2.87 -10.63
C SER A 23 19.78 -2.04 -11.57
N ASP A 24 18.63 -2.56 -12.01
CA ASP A 24 17.65 -1.85 -12.82
C ASP A 24 16.71 -0.95 -12.00
N GLY A 25 16.78 -1.02 -10.67
CA GLY A 25 15.97 -0.25 -9.74
C GLY A 25 14.77 -1.01 -9.16
N SER A 26 14.40 -2.18 -9.73
CA SER A 26 13.33 -3.01 -9.17
C SER A 26 13.69 -3.54 -7.78
N ILE A 27 12.70 -3.68 -6.90
CA ILE A 27 12.90 -4.21 -5.55
C ILE A 27 12.21 -5.55 -5.43
N ILE A 28 12.97 -6.58 -5.03
CA ILE A 28 12.45 -7.94 -4.84
C ILE A 28 11.58 -7.97 -3.59
N CYS A 29 10.35 -8.47 -3.74
CA CYS A 29 9.39 -8.60 -2.64
C CYS A 29 9.07 -10.06 -2.29
N LYS A 30 9.45 -11.04 -3.14
CA LYS A 30 9.14 -12.45 -2.99
C LYS A 30 10.40 -13.35 -3.11
N ASP A 31 10.34 -14.52 -2.49
CA ASP A 31 11.45 -15.49 -2.46
C ASP A 31 11.90 -15.97 -3.85
N ASP A 32 11.00 -16.01 -4.84
CA ASP A 32 11.29 -16.38 -6.23
C ASP A 32 11.89 -15.23 -7.05
N GLN A 33 12.21 -14.10 -6.38
CA GLN A 33 12.74 -12.87 -6.96
C GLN A 33 11.75 -12.10 -7.82
N THR A 34 10.45 -12.32 -7.63
CA THR A 34 9.40 -11.51 -8.24
C THR A 34 8.99 -10.36 -7.31
N HIS A 35 8.29 -9.38 -7.88
CA HIS A 35 7.66 -8.29 -7.18
C HIS A 35 6.42 -7.85 -7.97
N ASP A 36 5.45 -7.31 -7.28
CA ASP A 36 4.39 -6.54 -7.88
C ASP A 36 4.67 -5.03 -7.78
N HIS A 37 3.89 -4.24 -8.50
CA HIS A 37 4.14 -2.80 -8.57
C HIS A 37 3.77 -2.07 -7.27
N TRP A 38 2.80 -2.59 -6.50
CA TRP A 38 2.41 -2.02 -5.22
C TRP A 38 3.52 -2.18 -4.18
N ASP A 39 3.93 -3.43 -3.89
CA ASP A 39 4.98 -3.74 -2.93
C ASP A 39 6.30 -3.04 -3.29
N HIS A 40 6.63 -2.97 -4.60
CA HIS A 40 7.79 -2.24 -5.08
C HIS A 40 7.74 -0.76 -4.70
N LEU A 41 6.59 -0.09 -4.87
CA LEU A 41 6.44 1.33 -4.54
C LEU A 41 6.42 1.58 -3.02
N GLU A 42 5.84 0.67 -2.23
CA GLU A 42 5.92 0.74 -0.77
C GLU A 42 7.36 0.62 -0.28
N ALA A 43 8.11 -0.33 -0.83
CA ALA A 43 9.54 -0.47 -0.54
C ALA A 43 10.32 0.80 -0.95
N CYS A 44 10.01 1.41 -2.08
CA CYS A 44 10.60 2.69 -2.50
C CYS A 44 10.32 3.80 -1.48
N ILE A 45 9.08 3.94 -1.00
CA ILE A 45 8.70 4.90 0.05
C ILE A 45 9.49 4.63 1.33
N GLY A 46 9.62 3.36 1.73
CA GLY A 46 10.41 2.94 2.88
C GLY A 46 11.88 3.37 2.78
N LEU A 47 12.50 3.20 1.59
CA LEU A 47 13.86 3.68 1.32
C LEU A 47 13.96 5.21 1.45
N GLY A 48 12.98 5.95 0.93
CA GLY A 48 12.93 7.41 1.03
C GLY A 48 12.83 7.90 2.48
N ILE A 49 11.96 7.29 3.29
CA ILE A 49 11.80 7.60 4.72
C ILE A 49 13.08 7.29 5.49
N ALA A 50 13.82 6.26 5.11
CA ALA A 50 15.12 5.91 5.70
C ALA A 50 16.30 6.78 5.22
N GLY A 51 16.04 7.77 4.32
CA GLY A 51 17.04 8.72 3.82
C GLY A 51 17.82 8.26 2.60
N PHE A 52 17.43 7.14 1.97
CA PHE A 52 18.08 6.60 0.77
C PHE A 52 17.44 7.19 -0.51
N LYS A 53 17.68 8.48 -0.76
CA LYS A 53 17.09 9.21 -1.90
C LYS A 53 17.42 8.57 -3.25
N ASP A 54 18.67 8.23 -3.48
CA ASP A 54 19.13 7.71 -4.78
C ASP A 54 18.48 6.34 -5.09
N GLU A 55 18.31 5.51 -4.07
CA GLU A 55 17.65 4.22 -4.18
C GLU A 55 16.14 4.38 -4.45
N PHE A 56 15.50 5.31 -3.76
CA PHE A 56 14.10 5.67 -4.01
C PHE A 56 13.91 6.14 -5.45
N GLU A 57 14.72 7.08 -5.91
CA GLU A 57 14.65 7.62 -7.28
C GLU A 57 14.91 6.55 -8.34
N ARG A 58 15.82 5.60 -8.11
CA ARG A 58 16.04 4.45 -9.02
C ARG A 58 14.81 3.55 -9.10
N GLY A 59 14.11 3.31 -7.98
CA GLY A 59 12.87 2.55 -7.98
C GLY A 59 11.75 3.24 -8.75
N LEU A 60 11.55 4.54 -8.54
CA LEU A 60 10.57 5.32 -9.30
C LEU A 60 10.92 5.43 -10.79
N GLU A 61 12.20 5.48 -11.13
CA GLU A 61 12.66 5.44 -12.51
C GLU A 61 12.38 4.09 -13.16
N TRP A 62 12.54 2.97 -12.43
CA TRP A 62 12.12 1.65 -12.89
C TRP A 62 10.61 1.66 -13.21
N SER A 63 9.79 2.18 -12.31
CA SER A 63 8.33 2.29 -12.55
C SER A 63 8.04 3.09 -13.82
N ARG A 64 8.67 4.26 -14.00
CA ARG A 64 8.49 5.11 -15.20
C ARG A 64 8.88 4.40 -16.50
N LEU A 65 9.96 3.61 -16.48
CA LEU A 65 10.49 2.90 -17.66
C LEU A 65 9.70 1.64 -18.01
N ASN A 66 9.01 1.04 -17.04
CA ASN A 66 8.22 -0.18 -17.22
C ASN A 66 6.70 0.09 -17.28
N GLN A 67 6.28 1.36 -17.36
CA GLN A 67 4.89 1.73 -17.56
C GLN A 67 4.41 1.30 -18.93
N ASN A 68 3.26 0.66 -19.01
CA ASN A 68 2.60 0.29 -20.26
C ASN A 68 2.09 1.55 -21.01
N SER A 69 1.88 1.42 -22.31
CA SER A 69 1.41 2.52 -23.16
C SER A 69 0.01 3.04 -22.80
N ASP A 70 -0.78 2.24 -22.07
CA ASP A 70 -2.09 2.62 -21.54
C ASP A 70 -2.02 3.27 -20.14
N GLY A 71 -0.83 3.44 -19.58
CA GLY A 71 -0.62 4.05 -18.27
C GLY A 71 -0.60 3.07 -17.10
N SER A 72 -0.90 1.80 -17.32
CA SER A 72 -0.89 0.74 -16.31
C SER A 72 0.51 0.16 -16.05
N TRP A 73 0.56 -0.76 -15.09
CA TRP A 73 1.64 -1.73 -14.90
C TRP A 73 1.03 -3.12 -14.85
N TYR A 74 1.84 -4.14 -15.22
CA TYR A 74 1.44 -5.53 -15.03
C TYR A 74 1.44 -5.93 -13.55
N GLU A 75 0.70 -6.98 -13.22
CA GLU A 75 0.53 -7.45 -11.84
C GLU A 75 1.85 -7.89 -11.21
N GLU A 76 2.70 -8.61 -11.96
CA GLU A 76 3.94 -9.17 -11.41
C GLU A 76 5.08 -9.13 -12.41
N TYR A 77 6.28 -8.88 -11.88
CA TYR A 77 7.52 -8.82 -12.65
C TYR A 77 8.63 -9.65 -12.01
N LYS A 78 9.54 -10.13 -12.85
CA LYS A 78 10.88 -10.57 -12.43
C LYS A 78 11.90 -9.63 -13.05
N LYS A 79 12.49 -8.73 -12.26
CA LYS A 79 13.19 -7.52 -12.74
C LYS A 79 12.23 -6.69 -13.61
N SER A 80 12.62 -6.42 -14.87
CA SER A 80 11.77 -5.71 -15.83
C SER A 80 10.97 -6.62 -16.77
N ASN A 81 10.94 -7.94 -16.52
CA ASN A 81 10.18 -8.87 -17.34
C ASN A 81 8.85 -9.19 -16.64
N PRO A 82 7.70 -8.89 -17.24
CA PRO A 82 6.40 -9.24 -16.67
C PRO A 82 6.21 -10.75 -16.64
N THR A 83 5.69 -11.26 -15.53
CA THR A 83 5.41 -12.69 -15.29
C THR A 83 3.92 -12.97 -15.17
N LYS A 84 3.12 -11.95 -14.79
CA LYS A 84 1.65 -11.96 -14.85
C LYS A 84 1.18 -10.68 -15.50
N LEU A 85 0.35 -10.82 -16.52
CA LEU A 85 -0.03 -9.72 -17.42
C LEU A 85 -1.31 -8.99 -17.02
N ASN A 86 -1.96 -9.39 -15.94
CA ASN A 86 -3.09 -8.65 -15.39
C ASN A 86 -2.68 -7.20 -15.05
N LYS A 87 -3.64 -6.28 -15.02
CA LYS A 87 -3.42 -4.86 -14.75
C LYS A 87 -4.38 -4.42 -13.66
N GLN A 88 -3.87 -4.20 -12.46
CA GLN A 88 -4.69 -3.81 -11.31
C GLN A 88 -4.74 -2.28 -11.17
N SER A 89 -5.93 -1.74 -10.92
CA SER A 89 -6.14 -0.30 -10.81
C SER A 89 -5.40 0.32 -9.61
N ASN A 90 -5.39 -0.36 -8.46
CA ASN A 90 -4.67 0.10 -7.27
C ASN A 90 -3.14 0.13 -7.48
N HIS A 91 -2.57 -0.79 -8.26
CA HIS A 91 -1.14 -0.77 -8.61
C HIS A 91 -0.77 0.47 -9.43
N ALA A 92 -1.60 0.84 -10.41
CA ALA A 92 -1.38 2.05 -11.20
C ALA A 92 -1.53 3.33 -10.36
N ALA A 93 -2.52 3.37 -9.47
CA ALA A 93 -2.79 4.51 -8.61
C ALA A 93 -1.64 4.81 -7.63
N TYR A 94 -1.00 3.77 -7.09
CA TYR A 94 0.00 3.91 -6.03
C TYR A 94 1.26 4.69 -6.45
N PHE A 95 1.51 4.81 -7.76
CA PHE A 95 2.57 5.65 -8.30
C PHE A 95 2.44 7.12 -7.88
N ALA A 96 1.21 7.66 -7.84
CA ALA A 96 0.95 9.01 -7.36
C ALA A 96 1.32 9.16 -5.87
N THR A 97 1.01 8.15 -5.05
CA THR A 97 1.37 8.12 -3.63
C THR A 97 2.88 8.17 -3.45
N ALA A 98 3.62 7.33 -4.17
CA ALA A 98 5.08 7.31 -4.09
C ALA A 98 5.72 8.63 -4.55
N LEU A 99 5.22 9.24 -5.62
CA LEU A 99 5.69 10.57 -6.06
C LEU A 99 5.40 11.67 -5.04
N ALA A 100 4.24 11.63 -4.38
CA ALA A 100 3.90 12.59 -3.33
C ALA A 100 4.83 12.43 -2.12
N PHE A 101 5.14 11.20 -1.69
CA PHE A 101 6.13 10.94 -0.65
C PHE A 101 7.51 11.46 -1.04
N HIS A 102 7.96 11.24 -2.29
CA HIS A 102 9.21 11.80 -2.77
C HIS A 102 9.24 13.32 -2.65
N TYR A 103 8.17 14.00 -3.10
CA TYR A 103 8.10 15.45 -3.01
C TYR A 103 8.06 15.96 -1.57
N ILE A 104 7.30 15.31 -0.68
CA ILE A 104 7.23 15.67 0.74
C ILE A 104 8.62 15.56 1.40
N LEU A 105 9.37 14.49 1.11
CA LEU A 105 10.67 14.24 1.72
C LEU A 105 11.77 15.14 1.16
N PHE A 106 11.79 15.39 -0.14
CA PHE A 106 12.96 16.00 -0.82
C PHE A 106 12.65 17.34 -1.49
N GLN A 107 11.40 17.78 -1.62
CA GLN A 107 10.97 19.04 -2.25
C GLN A 107 11.53 19.23 -3.69
N ASP A 108 11.76 18.14 -4.41
CA ASP A 108 12.40 18.13 -5.72
C ASP A 108 11.38 18.23 -6.86
N LYS A 109 11.01 19.47 -7.23
CA LYS A 109 10.08 19.72 -8.34
C LYS A 109 10.61 19.24 -9.70
N ALA A 110 11.93 19.19 -9.89
CA ALA A 110 12.51 18.72 -11.15
C ALA A 110 12.27 17.21 -11.34
N PHE A 111 12.39 16.44 -10.26
CA PHE A 111 12.10 15.02 -10.28
C PHE A 111 10.60 14.76 -10.53
N ILE A 112 9.70 15.50 -9.87
CA ILE A 112 8.26 15.40 -10.13
C ILE A 112 7.95 15.73 -11.60
N LYS A 113 8.54 16.81 -12.13
CA LYS A 113 8.35 17.20 -13.54
C LYS A 113 8.80 16.11 -14.52
N LYS A 114 9.93 15.44 -14.23
CA LYS A 114 10.42 14.30 -15.02
C LYS A 114 9.42 13.16 -15.09
N ASN A 115 8.70 12.90 -14.00
CA ASN A 115 7.74 11.81 -13.86
C ASN A 115 6.28 12.23 -14.19
N TRP A 116 6.05 13.49 -14.51
CA TRP A 116 4.71 14.06 -14.66
C TRP A 116 3.88 13.34 -15.72
N ASN A 117 4.47 13.05 -16.87
CA ASN A 117 3.76 12.34 -17.94
C ASN A 117 3.32 10.93 -17.52
N SER A 118 4.15 10.21 -16.76
CA SER A 118 3.77 8.90 -16.22
C SER A 118 2.62 9.00 -15.22
N LEU A 119 2.60 10.04 -14.38
CA LEU A 119 1.48 10.32 -13.49
C LEU A 119 0.18 10.61 -14.26
N LEU A 120 0.26 11.42 -15.34
CA LEU A 120 -0.90 11.68 -16.20
C LEU A 120 -1.45 10.40 -16.80
N MET A 121 -0.58 9.58 -17.39
CA MET A 121 -0.97 8.31 -18.00
C MET A 121 -1.58 7.33 -16.97
N ALA A 122 -1.02 7.23 -15.79
CA ALA A 122 -1.56 6.40 -14.72
C ALA A 122 -2.97 6.85 -14.30
N ASN A 123 -3.17 8.15 -14.14
CA ASN A 123 -4.48 8.70 -13.79
C ASN A 123 -5.49 8.57 -14.96
N ASP A 124 -5.06 8.66 -16.21
CA ASP A 124 -5.94 8.43 -17.37
C ASP A 124 -6.35 6.94 -17.46
N PHE A 125 -5.44 5.99 -17.22
CA PHE A 125 -5.80 4.58 -17.08
C PHE A 125 -6.86 4.35 -15.98
N LEU A 126 -6.74 5.01 -14.84
CA LEU A 126 -7.74 4.92 -13.77
C LEU A 126 -9.10 5.47 -14.17
N LEU A 127 -9.15 6.49 -15.03
CA LEU A 127 -10.41 7.01 -15.55
C LEU A 127 -11.17 5.97 -16.38
N ASP A 128 -10.45 5.18 -17.18
CA ASP A 128 -11.03 4.09 -17.95
C ASP A 128 -11.53 2.94 -17.09
N MET A 129 -11.01 2.85 -15.85
CA MET A 129 -11.41 1.85 -14.85
C MET A 129 -12.54 2.35 -13.93
N GLN A 130 -12.95 3.62 -14.01
CA GLN A 130 -14.00 4.17 -13.16
C GLN A 130 -15.39 3.85 -13.69
N SER A 131 -16.24 3.28 -12.85
CA SER A 131 -17.65 3.02 -13.15
C SER A 131 -18.51 4.28 -13.02
N GLU A 132 -19.75 4.22 -13.52
CA GLU A 132 -20.75 5.29 -13.34
C GLU A 132 -21.07 5.58 -11.85
N SER A 133 -20.91 4.61 -10.97
CA SER A 133 -21.07 4.83 -9.52
C SER A 133 -19.96 5.65 -8.90
N GLY A 134 -18.80 5.74 -9.56
CA GLY A 134 -17.58 6.39 -9.08
C GLY A 134 -16.57 5.41 -8.46
N ALA A 135 -16.93 4.13 -8.28
CA ALA A 135 -15.99 3.10 -7.86
C ALA A 135 -15.12 2.64 -9.03
N PHE A 136 -13.89 2.18 -8.73
CA PHE A 136 -12.94 1.69 -9.72
C PHE A 136 -12.98 0.17 -9.80
N ILE A 137 -13.06 -0.35 -11.03
CA ILE A 137 -12.91 -1.75 -11.37
C ILE A 137 -11.53 -2.21 -10.89
N TRP A 138 -11.47 -3.44 -10.34
CA TRP A 138 -10.24 -3.92 -9.75
C TRP A 138 -9.16 -4.21 -10.80
N ASN A 139 -9.50 -5.01 -11.85
CA ASN A 139 -8.51 -5.66 -12.67
C ASN A 139 -8.93 -5.74 -14.16
N ILE A 140 -7.95 -5.70 -15.05
CA ILE A 140 -8.04 -6.18 -16.42
C ILE A 140 -7.15 -7.39 -16.52
N ASP A 141 -7.68 -8.52 -16.97
CA ASP A 141 -6.92 -9.77 -17.10
C ASP A 141 -5.96 -9.77 -18.32
N GLU A 142 -5.22 -10.87 -18.52
CA GLU A 142 -4.26 -11.00 -19.59
C GLU A 142 -4.89 -11.02 -21.01
N ASP A 143 -6.17 -11.37 -21.10
CA ASP A 143 -6.95 -11.38 -22.34
C ASP A 143 -7.59 -10.00 -22.63
N GLY A 144 -7.46 -9.04 -21.71
CA GLY A 144 -8.02 -7.68 -21.79
C GLY A 144 -9.46 -7.58 -21.30
N GLU A 145 -9.98 -8.59 -20.61
CA GLU A 145 -11.33 -8.58 -20.06
C GLU A 145 -11.35 -7.92 -18.67
N TYR A 146 -12.37 -7.12 -18.42
CA TYR A 146 -12.54 -6.42 -17.15
C TYR A 146 -13.11 -7.34 -16.08
N ASP A 147 -12.38 -7.51 -14.97
CA ASP A 147 -12.96 -8.05 -13.75
C ASP A 147 -13.74 -6.93 -13.05
N ILE A 148 -15.04 -6.91 -13.28
CA ILE A 148 -15.97 -5.88 -12.80
C ILE A 148 -16.25 -5.98 -11.29
N ASP A 149 -15.37 -6.59 -10.49
CA ASP A 149 -15.44 -6.47 -9.05
C ASP A 149 -14.83 -5.14 -8.59
N PHE A 150 -15.35 -4.64 -7.47
CA PHE A 150 -14.94 -3.37 -6.89
C PHE A 150 -14.47 -3.67 -5.46
N LEU A 151 -13.15 -3.69 -5.25
CA LEU A 151 -12.58 -3.99 -3.93
C LEU A 151 -12.54 -2.73 -3.06
N LEU A 152 -13.07 -2.82 -1.85
CA LEU A 152 -13.07 -1.69 -0.90
C LEU A 152 -11.64 -1.24 -0.57
N THR A 153 -10.72 -2.18 -0.31
CA THR A 153 -9.31 -1.89 -0.05
C THR A 153 -8.65 -1.16 -1.23
N GLY A 154 -8.77 -1.73 -2.45
CA GLY A 154 -8.19 -1.14 -3.66
C GLY A 154 -8.73 0.26 -3.93
N ASN A 155 -10.05 0.46 -3.82
CA ASN A 155 -10.67 1.77 -4.00
C ASN A 155 -10.25 2.77 -2.92
N SER A 156 -10.04 2.33 -1.68
CA SER A 156 -9.52 3.18 -0.59
C SER A 156 -8.13 3.71 -0.92
N SER A 157 -7.26 2.86 -1.43
CA SER A 157 -5.92 3.23 -1.90
C SER A 157 -5.99 4.20 -3.09
N ILE A 158 -6.87 3.96 -4.07
CA ILE A 158 -7.05 4.85 -5.23
C ILE A 158 -7.52 6.23 -4.79
N VAL A 159 -8.47 6.33 -3.85
CA VAL A 159 -8.90 7.62 -3.28
C VAL A 159 -7.73 8.37 -2.67
N LYS A 160 -6.87 7.71 -1.88
CA LYS A 160 -5.64 8.32 -1.33
C LYS A 160 -4.69 8.76 -2.44
N SER A 161 -4.53 7.97 -3.48
CA SER A 161 -3.66 8.26 -4.61
C SER A 161 -4.14 9.49 -5.41
N PHE A 162 -5.45 9.68 -5.58
CA PHE A 162 -5.98 10.91 -6.17
C PHE A 162 -5.78 12.13 -5.27
N GLU A 163 -5.87 12.01 -3.94
CA GLU A 163 -5.49 13.08 -3.02
C GLU A 163 -4.02 13.48 -3.23
N CYS A 164 -3.11 12.52 -3.39
CA CYS A 164 -1.71 12.73 -3.71
C CYS A 164 -1.52 13.40 -5.09
N SER A 165 -2.25 12.97 -6.11
CA SER A 165 -2.24 13.58 -7.45
C SER A 165 -2.69 15.04 -7.42
N ILE A 166 -3.76 15.36 -6.69
CA ILE A 166 -4.28 16.72 -6.50
C ILE A 166 -3.24 17.59 -5.79
N PHE A 167 -2.62 17.08 -4.73
CA PHE A 167 -1.54 17.76 -4.02
C PHE A 167 -0.36 18.09 -4.95
N LEU A 168 0.11 17.10 -5.73
CA LEU A 168 1.19 17.32 -6.69
C LEU A 168 0.80 18.32 -7.79
N ALA A 169 -0.44 18.29 -8.28
CA ALA A 169 -0.92 19.23 -9.29
C ALA A 169 -0.93 20.67 -8.74
N ASP A 170 -1.31 20.86 -7.49
CA ASP A 170 -1.26 22.16 -6.82
C ASP A 170 0.18 22.67 -6.71
N GLU A 171 1.10 21.85 -6.25
CA GLU A 171 2.51 22.19 -6.11
C GLU A 171 3.22 22.48 -7.45
N MET A 172 2.76 21.86 -8.53
CA MET A 172 3.30 22.04 -9.88
C MET A 172 2.59 23.16 -10.67
N GLY A 173 1.47 23.70 -10.17
CA GLY A 173 0.67 24.70 -10.87
C GLY A 173 -0.18 24.14 -12.02
N GLU A 174 -0.51 22.84 -11.99
CA GLU A 174 -1.27 22.13 -13.02
C GLU A 174 -2.78 22.12 -12.70
N PHE A 175 -3.39 23.30 -12.65
CA PHE A 175 -4.75 23.49 -12.13
C PHE A 175 -5.84 22.77 -12.92
N THR A 176 -5.69 22.62 -14.24
CA THR A 176 -6.66 21.88 -15.07
C THR A 176 -6.74 20.40 -14.66
N ASN A 177 -5.58 19.79 -14.42
CA ASN A 177 -5.52 18.41 -13.94
C ASN A 177 -6.04 18.29 -12.51
N LYS A 178 -5.70 19.27 -11.64
CA LYS A 178 -6.19 19.34 -10.27
C LYS A 178 -7.73 19.32 -10.21
N ASP A 179 -8.40 20.15 -10.99
CA ASP A 179 -9.87 20.25 -11.00
C ASP A 179 -10.50 18.92 -11.51
N LYS A 180 -9.97 18.36 -12.60
CA LYS A 180 -10.41 17.05 -13.15
C LYS A 180 -10.27 15.94 -12.09
N TRP A 181 -9.11 15.83 -11.46
CA TRP A 181 -8.85 14.80 -10.45
C TRP A 181 -9.64 15.00 -9.15
N TYR A 182 -9.94 16.25 -8.81
CA TYR A 182 -10.79 16.56 -7.66
C TYR A 182 -12.23 16.06 -7.84
N GLU A 183 -12.81 16.18 -9.03
CA GLU A 183 -14.14 15.64 -9.34
C GLU A 183 -14.18 14.11 -9.19
N ILE A 184 -13.16 13.43 -9.73
CA ILE A 184 -12.99 11.98 -9.63
C ILE A 184 -12.86 11.56 -8.15
N TYR A 185 -11.97 12.23 -7.41
CA TYR A 185 -11.77 12.01 -5.99
C TYR A 185 -13.08 12.13 -5.20
N GLN A 186 -13.87 13.17 -5.45
CA GLN A 186 -15.14 13.40 -4.77
C GLN A 186 -16.18 12.30 -5.07
N SER A 187 -16.22 11.81 -6.31
CA SER A 187 -17.09 10.70 -6.71
C SER A 187 -16.70 9.41 -5.99
N ALA A 188 -15.43 9.03 -6.05
CA ALA A 188 -14.91 7.83 -5.41
C ALA A 188 -15.05 7.88 -3.86
N LYS A 189 -14.79 9.05 -3.27
CA LYS A 189 -14.98 9.27 -1.83
C LYS A 189 -16.40 8.96 -1.35
N LYS A 190 -17.42 9.35 -2.13
CA LYS A 190 -18.82 9.04 -1.81
C LYS A 190 -19.08 7.52 -1.79
N CYS A 191 -18.43 6.76 -2.67
CA CYS A 191 -18.53 5.30 -2.68
C CYS A 191 -17.97 4.70 -1.39
N ILE A 192 -16.79 5.17 -0.93
CA ILE A 192 -16.18 4.71 0.33
C ILE A 192 -17.08 5.04 1.54
N GLN A 193 -17.76 6.18 1.53
CA GLN A 193 -18.68 6.57 2.61
C GLN A 193 -19.96 5.72 2.67
N ALA A 194 -20.32 5.03 1.57
CA ALA A 194 -21.51 4.18 1.46
C ALA A 194 -21.13 2.79 0.86
N PRO A 195 -20.29 1.99 1.54
CA PRO A 195 -19.63 0.85 0.92
C PRO A 195 -20.55 -0.32 0.57
N LYS A 196 -21.63 -0.54 1.31
CA LYS A 196 -22.49 -1.75 1.19
C LYS A 196 -23.05 -2.02 -0.21
N ASN A 197 -23.23 -0.98 -1.03
CA ASN A 197 -23.84 -1.10 -2.35
C ASN A 197 -22.83 -0.92 -3.48
N ASN A 198 -21.55 -0.70 -3.14
CA ASN A 198 -20.53 -0.31 -4.09
C ASN A 198 -19.35 -1.28 -4.18
N PHE A 199 -19.09 -2.07 -3.13
CA PHE A 199 -17.87 -2.88 -3.04
C PHE A 199 -18.16 -4.33 -2.63
N ASP A 200 -17.27 -5.23 -3.02
CA ASP A 200 -17.21 -6.64 -2.62
C ASP A 200 -18.53 -7.37 -2.88
N LEU A 201 -19.17 -7.07 -4.02
CA LEU A 201 -20.50 -7.57 -4.36
C LEU A 201 -20.50 -9.02 -4.84
N LYS A 202 -19.34 -9.52 -5.33
CA LYS A 202 -19.19 -10.90 -5.79
C LYS A 202 -18.83 -11.87 -4.68
N ALA A 203 -18.06 -11.41 -3.68
CA ALA A 203 -17.60 -12.23 -2.58
C ALA A 203 -17.57 -11.42 -1.27
N ASP A 204 -17.94 -12.05 -0.16
CA ASP A 204 -17.77 -11.44 1.17
C ASP A 204 -16.27 -11.40 1.54
N ARG A 205 -15.74 -10.20 1.62
CA ARG A 205 -14.36 -9.93 2.01
C ARG A 205 -14.23 -9.43 3.46
N SER A 206 -15.30 -9.46 4.22
CA SER A 206 -15.32 -8.96 5.60
C SER A 206 -14.35 -9.66 6.55
N ASN A 207 -13.79 -10.81 6.13
CA ASN A 207 -12.76 -11.57 6.86
C ASN A 207 -11.31 -11.10 6.60
N PHE A 208 -11.09 -10.13 5.69
CA PHE A 208 -9.78 -9.53 5.48
C PHE A 208 -9.62 -8.25 6.31
N SER A 209 -8.48 -8.12 7.00
CA SER A 209 -8.24 -6.97 7.89
C SER A 209 -8.09 -5.65 7.14
N MET A 210 -7.53 -5.69 5.93
CA MET A 210 -7.37 -4.50 5.09
C MET A 210 -8.71 -3.83 4.81
N ASP A 211 -9.79 -4.60 4.54
CA ASP A 211 -11.13 -4.05 4.32
C ASP A 211 -11.73 -3.41 5.59
N ALA A 212 -11.12 -3.66 6.76
CA ALA A 212 -11.52 -3.05 8.02
C ALA A 212 -10.74 -1.77 8.38
N TYR A 213 -9.53 -1.51 7.84
CA TYR A 213 -8.77 -0.30 8.19
C TYR A 213 -8.37 0.58 6.99
N TYR A 214 -8.28 0.05 5.76
CA TYR A 214 -7.92 0.86 4.58
C TYR A 214 -8.88 2.02 4.31
N PRO A 215 -10.21 1.89 4.53
CA PRO A 215 -11.11 3.03 4.41
C PRO A 215 -10.71 4.24 5.28
N ILE A 216 -10.08 4.00 6.44
CA ILE A 216 -9.54 5.08 7.30
C ILE A 216 -8.36 5.75 6.59
N LEU A 217 -7.45 4.97 5.99
CA LEU A 217 -6.27 5.48 5.29
C LEU A 217 -6.64 6.33 4.08
N SER A 218 -7.78 6.05 3.43
CA SER A 218 -8.28 6.81 2.28
C SER A 218 -8.52 8.29 2.59
N GLY A 219 -8.83 8.64 3.85
CA GLY A 219 -9.25 9.98 4.24
C GLY A 219 -10.68 10.33 3.82
N ALA A 220 -11.45 9.33 3.36
CA ALA A 220 -12.82 9.53 2.88
C ALA A 220 -13.86 9.59 4.00
N LEU A 221 -13.58 8.93 5.12
CA LEU A 221 -14.54 8.71 6.20
C LEU A 221 -14.75 9.94 7.08
N SER A 222 -15.93 10.04 7.72
CA SER A 222 -16.13 10.93 8.86
C SER A 222 -15.48 10.32 10.11
N ALA A 223 -15.23 11.15 11.14
CA ALA A 223 -14.67 10.67 12.42
C ALA A 223 -15.51 9.53 13.04
N GLU A 224 -16.84 9.63 12.98
CA GLU A 224 -17.75 8.58 13.47
C GLU A 224 -17.57 7.26 12.67
N GLN A 225 -17.41 7.34 11.36
CA GLN A 225 -17.14 6.17 10.53
C GLN A 225 -15.76 5.59 10.81
N GLU A 226 -14.73 6.44 11.00
CA GLU A 226 -13.38 5.99 11.37
C GLU A 226 -13.42 5.19 12.67
N ASP A 227 -14.13 5.66 13.70
CA ASP A 227 -14.28 4.93 14.98
C ASP A 227 -14.93 3.55 14.80
N ILE A 228 -15.97 3.45 13.96
CA ILE A 228 -16.63 2.17 13.66
C ILE A 228 -15.66 1.18 13.00
N TYR A 229 -14.86 1.65 12.04
CA TYR A 229 -13.87 0.83 11.36
C TYR A 229 -12.71 0.43 12.28
N LEU A 230 -12.25 1.33 13.16
CA LEU A 230 -11.24 1.03 14.17
C LEU A 230 -11.73 -0.02 15.15
N GLU A 231 -12.96 0.13 15.66
CA GLU A 231 -13.56 -0.84 16.58
C GLU A 231 -13.70 -2.21 15.93
N LYS A 232 -14.15 -2.28 14.67
CA LYS A 232 -14.23 -3.52 13.89
C LYS A 232 -12.84 -4.19 13.79
N THR A 233 -11.81 -3.43 13.48
CA THR A 233 -10.44 -3.96 13.36
C THR A 233 -9.95 -4.49 14.71
N MET A 234 -10.14 -3.71 15.77
CA MET A 234 -9.73 -4.11 17.13
C MET A 234 -10.43 -5.37 17.63
N GLN A 235 -11.74 -5.51 17.38
CA GLN A 235 -12.51 -6.63 17.87
C GLN A 235 -12.26 -7.93 17.09
N ARG A 236 -12.05 -7.83 15.78
CA ARG A 236 -12.02 -9.01 14.90
C ARG A 236 -10.62 -9.47 14.54
N PHE A 237 -9.68 -8.54 14.43
CA PHE A 237 -8.37 -8.85 13.85
C PHE A 237 -7.20 -8.62 14.81
N TYR A 238 -7.31 -7.69 15.76
CA TYR A 238 -6.22 -7.41 16.67
C TYR A 238 -6.09 -8.49 17.75
N VAL A 239 -4.85 -8.92 17.99
CA VAL A 239 -4.46 -9.84 19.05
C VAL A 239 -3.49 -9.13 19.99
N ASP A 240 -3.88 -8.96 21.25
CA ASP A 240 -3.10 -8.21 22.24
C ASP A 240 -1.69 -8.80 22.41
N GLY A 241 -0.70 -7.94 22.37
CA GLY A 241 0.71 -8.30 22.48
C GLY A 241 1.36 -8.87 21.21
N LEU A 242 0.61 -9.02 20.10
CA LEU A 242 1.11 -9.61 18.85
C LEU A 242 0.88 -8.73 17.62
N GLY A 243 -0.31 -8.14 17.46
CA GLY A 243 -0.65 -7.34 16.28
C GLY A 243 -1.93 -7.75 15.59
N VAL A 244 -2.03 -7.55 14.28
CA VAL A 244 -3.22 -7.73 13.46
C VAL A 244 -3.12 -8.99 12.61
N LYS A 245 -4.19 -9.77 12.59
CA LYS A 245 -4.36 -10.89 11.65
C LYS A 245 -4.59 -10.37 10.24
N CYS A 246 -4.01 -11.01 9.24
CA CYS A 246 -4.37 -10.76 7.84
C CYS A 246 -5.81 -11.19 7.55
N VAL A 247 -6.17 -12.40 7.95
CA VAL A 247 -7.51 -13.00 7.80
C VAL A 247 -8.05 -13.40 9.17
N ALA A 248 -9.31 -13.08 9.46
CA ALA A 248 -9.88 -13.24 10.81
C ALA A 248 -9.85 -14.69 11.33
N GLU A 249 -10.16 -15.65 10.46
CA GLU A 249 -10.25 -17.07 10.79
C GLU A 249 -8.89 -17.78 10.75
N GLU A 250 -7.87 -17.15 10.17
CA GLU A 250 -6.53 -17.73 10.05
C GLU A 250 -5.66 -17.36 11.26
N PRO A 251 -4.83 -18.30 11.76
CA PRO A 251 -3.97 -18.05 12.92
C PRO A 251 -2.68 -17.30 12.51
N TRP A 252 -2.77 -16.34 11.62
CA TRP A 252 -1.62 -15.64 11.04
C TRP A 252 -1.65 -14.15 11.38
N ILE A 253 -0.68 -13.70 12.18
CA ILE A 253 -0.42 -12.28 12.46
C ILE A 253 0.63 -11.79 11.50
N THR A 254 0.39 -10.68 10.83
CA THR A 254 1.30 -10.09 9.86
C THR A 254 1.85 -8.76 10.35
N VAL A 255 3.12 -8.51 10.05
CA VAL A 255 3.78 -7.26 10.43
C VAL A 255 3.30 -6.12 9.54
N ALA A 256 3.09 -6.38 8.24
CA ALA A 256 2.63 -5.37 7.29
C ALA A 256 1.27 -4.79 7.69
N GLU A 257 0.23 -5.64 7.81
CA GLU A 257 -1.12 -5.20 8.19
C GLU A 257 -1.13 -4.55 9.58
N THR A 258 -0.25 -5.00 10.50
CA THR A 258 -0.13 -4.35 11.81
C THR A 258 0.45 -2.95 11.69
N CYS A 259 1.47 -2.74 10.86
CA CYS A 259 2.05 -1.42 10.60
C CYS A 259 1.06 -0.48 9.91
N GLU A 260 0.34 -0.96 8.90
CA GLU A 260 -0.71 -0.19 8.21
C GLU A 260 -1.84 0.21 9.17
N PHE A 261 -2.28 -0.72 10.02
CA PHE A 261 -3.26 -0.41 11.06
C PHE A 261 -2.74 0.64 12.06
N CYS A 262 -1.44 0.61 12.41
CA CYS A 262 -0.83 1.66 13.22
C CYS A 262 -0.89 3.03 12.51
N ILE A 263 -0.68 3.09 11.19
CA ILE A 263 -0.85 4.32 10.41
C ILE A 263 -2.31 4.79 10.46
N ALA A 264 -3.29 3.89 10.30
CA ALA A 264 -4.70 4.21 10.42
C ALA A 264 -5.06 4.78 11.81
N LEU A 265 -4.54 4.18 12.88
CA LEU A 265 -4.70 4.68 14.25
C LEU A 265 -4.12 6.09 14.43
N VAL A 266 -2.92 6.35 13.91
CA VAL A 266 -2.29 7.68 13.97
C VAL A 266 -3.14 8.71 13.23
N LYS A 267 -3.63 8.36 12.04
CA LYS A 267 -4.49 9.22 11.23
C LYS A 267 -5.80 9.58 11.96
N ALA A 268 -6.41 8.62 12.65
CA ALA A 268 -7.63 8.83 13.43
C ALA A 268 -7.37 9.46 14.83
N GLY A 269 -6.12 9.84 15.15
CA GLY A 269 -5.77 10.52 16.40
C GLY A 269 -5.37 9.60 17.57
N TYR A 270 -5.33 8.28 17.40
CA TYR A 270 -5.01 7.31 18.45
C TYR A 270 -3.52 6.97 18.52
N ARG A 271 -2.66 7.98 18.51
CA ARG A 271 -1.19 7.83 18.42
C ARG A 271 -0.58 6.94 19.51
N GLU A 272 -1.03 7.07 20.76
CA GLU A 272 -0.47 6.28 21.87
C GLU A 272 -0.75 4.78 21.69
N ARG A 273 -1.95 4.44 21.22
CA ARG A 273 -2.33 3.06 20.89
C ARG A 273 -1.48 2.51 19.73
N ALA A 274 -1.27 3.31 18.69
CA ALA A 274 -0.41 2.93 17.57
C ALA A 274 1.02 2.63 18.03
N ILE A 275 1.60 3.48 18.89
CA ILE A 275 2.96 3.28 19.43
C ILE A 275 3.03 1.98 20.24
N LYS A 276 2.02 1.69 21.09
CA LYS A 276 1.96 0.45 21.86
C LYS A 276 1.97 -0.77 20.93
N ILE A 277 1.09 -0.82 19.93
CA ILE A 277 0.98 -1.93 18.98
C ILE A 277 2.28 -2.07 18.16
N LEU A 278 2.87 -0.97 17.71
CA LEU A 278 4.14 -0.99 17.00
C LEU A 278 5.30 -1.56 17.84
N GLN A 279 5.29 -1.31 19.16
CA GLN A 279 6.26 -1.90 20.09
C GLN A 279 6.07 -3.41 20.25
N GLU A 280 4.83 -3.88 20.24
CA GLU A 280 4.48 -5.31 20.29
C GLU A 280 4.99 -6.02 19.03
N VAL A 281 4.70 -5.48 17.85
CA VAL A 281 5.12 -6.09 16.58
C VAL A 281 6.64 -6.12 16.40
N LYS A 282 7.37 -5.20 16.98
CA LYS A 282 8.85 -5.21 16.98
C LYS A 282 9.44 -6.49 17.59
N THR A 283 8.69 -7.19 18.43
CA THR A 283 9.14 -8.48 19.01
C THR A 283 9.09 -9.62 17.96
N ILE A 284 8.41 -9.41 16.85
CA ILE A 284 8.31 -10.34 15.72
C ILE A 284 9.46 -10.04 14.75
N SER A 285 10.70 -10.23 15.19
CA SER A 285 11.90 -9.96 14.41
C SER A 285 12.99 -11.00 14.71
N ASP A 286 13.98 -11.06 13.82
CA ASP A 286 15.16 -11.89 13.99
C ASP A 286 16.19 -11.24 14.96
N ASP A 287 17.34 -11.92 15.14
CA ASP A 287 18.41 -11.45 16.02
C ASP A 287 19.07 -10.15 15.51
N GLU A 288 18.92 -9.81 14.23
CA GLU A 288 19.35 -8.54 13.62
C GLU A 288 18.28 -7.46 13.73
N GLN A 289 17.16 -7.73 14.40
CA GLN A 289 15.99 -6.85 14.52
C GLN A 289 15.30 -6.56 13.17
N ILE A 290 15.44 -7.45 12.19
CA ILE A 290 14.68 -7.38 10.95
C ILE A 290 13.33 -8.05 11.17
N PRO A 291 12.20 -7.37 10.91
CA PRO A 291 10.89 -7.96 11.08
C PRO A 291 10.70 -9.20 10.20
N TYR A 292 10.13 -10.26 10.79
CA TYR A 292 9.57 -11.35 9.99
C TYR A 292 8.31 -10.86 9.26
N MET A 293 7.89 -11.58 8.23
CA MET A 293 6.61 -11.32 7.56
C MET A 293 5.43 -11.42 8.56
N GLY A 294 5.53 -12.35 9.52
CA GLY A 294 4.54 -12.52 10.56
C GLY A 294 4.82 -13.70 11.47
N CYS A 295 3.85 -14.05 12.30
CA CYS A 295 3.92 -15.21 13.19
C CYS A 295 2.61 -15.99 13.21
N LEU A 296 2.70 -17.32 13.47
CA LEU A 296 1.52 -18.18 13.67
C LEU A 296 1.06 -18.15 15.12
N LEU A 297 -0.25 -18.07 15.32
CA LEU A 297 -0.90 -18.30 16.62
C LEU A 297 -1.10 -19.80 16.82
N TYR A 298 -0.38 -20.38 17.77
CA TYR A 298 -0.62 -21.75 18.20
C TYR A 298 -1.67 -21.77 19.33
N THR A 299 -2.71 -22.57 19.17
CA THR A 299 -3.75 -22.78 20.17
C THR A 299 -3.34 -23.76 21.30
N SER A 300 -2.07 -24.25 21.28
CA SER A 300 -1.47 -25.10 22.32
C SER A 300 -0.15 -24.49 22.79
N PRO A 301 0.17 -24.59 24.10
CA PRO A 301 1.30 -23.88 24.69
C PRO A 301 2.62 -24.58 24.35
N SER A 302 3.34 -24.11 23.34
CA SER A 302 4.78 -24.36 23.23
C SER A 302 5.48 -23.05 22.82
N PRO A 303 6.34 -22.48 23.67
CA PRO A 303 7.04 -21.24 23.39
C PRO A 303 8.21 -21.38 22.38
N ARG A 304 8.39 -22.52 21.70
CA ARG A 304 9.64 -22.84 20.97
C ARG A 304 9.55 -23.00 19.47
N ASP A 305 8.36 -22.99 18.85
CA ASP A 305 8.24 -23.15 17.40
C ASP A 305 7.94 -21.81 16.69
N ARG A 306 8.93 -20.91 16.69
CA ARG A 306 8.99 -19.80 15.74
C ARG A 306 9.53 -20.38 14.42
N THR A 307 8.66 -20.98 13.65
CA THR A 307 9.03 -21.46 12.33
C THR A 307 9.00 -20.31 11.32
N ARG A 308 10.05 -20.18 10.52
CA ARG A 308 10.02 -19.43 9.26
C ARG A 308 8.99 -20.11 8.35
N SER A 309 7.73 -19.69 8.40
CA SER A 309 6.74 -20.21 7.49
C SER A 309 6.56 -19.24 6.32
N ARG A 310 6.70 -19.78 5.12
CA ARG A 310 6.38 -19.12 3.87
C ARG A 310 4.87 -18.97 3.78
N MET A 311 4.37 -17.76 3.48
CA MET A 311 2.97 -17.62 3.11
C MET A 311 2.71 -18.29 1.76
N PRO A 312 1.58 -19.00 1.58
CA PRO A 312 1.04 -19.18 0.24
C PRO A 312 0.68 -17.79 -0.29
N SER A 313 1.06 -17.51 -1.54
CA SER A 313 0.62 -16.32 -2.24
C SER A 313 -0.89 -16.21 -2.12
N SER A 314 -1.37 -15.18 -1.43
CA SER A 314 -2.79 -14.88 -1.38
C SER A 314 -3.24 -14.50 -2.77
N ALA A 315 -4.12 -15.29 -3.32
CA ALA A 315 -4.90 -14.95 -4.50
C ALA A 315 -5.79 -13.74 -4.21
#